data_5055ddabc58f0f45df0c243f03e0900a
#
_entry.id   5055ddabc58f0f45df0c243f03e0900a
#
_cell.length_a   1.000
_cell.length_b   1.000
_cell.length_c   1.000
_cell.angle_alpha   90.00
_cell.angle_beta   90.00
_cell.angle_gamma   90.00
#
_symmetry.space_group_name_H-M   'P 1'
#
loop_
_entity.id
_entity.type
_entity.pdbx_description
1 polymer ?
#
loop_
_entity_poly.entity_id
_entity_poly.type
_entity_poly.pdbx_seq_one_letter_code
_entity_poly.pdbx_strand_id
1 'polypeptide(L)'
;ANSVKKRPMKAEAAIMNPVSEVLALRSGTTLQIFNLELQARMKSATVAEAVVFWRWTSPNNIALVTASGVFHWSIEGESPPVKVFDRHASLAEGVQIINYQVSGDGKWCLLMGIKAGAGGMIDGNMQLYSVDKRVSQVLQGHTGVFTTIQPEGRADPAQVLCFEEKKPDQPPKLFVMEVGREVKEGTFRLQPVVIPVPADAAADFP
;
A
#
# COMPACT_ATOMS: atom_id res chain seq x y z
N ALA A 1 25.72 -27.65 1.77
CA ALA A 1 25.28 -27.61 3.17
C ALA A 1 24.73 -26.19 3.45
N ASN A 2 23.45 -26.08 3.83
CA ASN A 2 22.87 -24.81 4.23
C ASN A 2 23.45 -24.42 5.59
N SER A 3 24.32 -23.40 5.63
CA SER A 3 24.83 -22.88 6.88
C SER A 3 23.88 -21.83 7.44
N VAL A 4 23.38 -22.04 8.67
CA VAL A 4 22.57 -21.06 9.39
C VAL A 4 23.49 -20.11 10.14
N LYS A 5 23.51 -18.83 9.77
CA LYS A 5 24.23 -17.78 10.51
C LYS A 5 23.28 -17.12 11.50
N LYS A 6 23.58 -17.19 12.80
CA LYS A 6 22.80 -16.52 13.85
C LYS A 6 23.48 -15.21 14.25
N ARG A 7 22.70 -14.13 14.40
CA ARG A 7 23.18 -12.82 14.87
C ARG A 7 22.22 -12.25 15.92
N PRO A 8 22.73 -11.78 17.04
CA PRO A 8 21.92 -11.06 18.01
C PRO A 8 21.57 -9.68 17.43
N MET A 9 20.29 -9.39 17.31
CA MET A 9 19.77 -8.09 16.89
C MET A 9 18.64 -7.67 17.82
N LYS A 10 18.62 -6.40 18.23
CA LYS A 10 17.51 -5.82 18.97
C LYS A 10 16.48 -5.31 17.95
N ALA A 11 15.55 -6.14 17.58
CA ALA A 11 14.47 -5.77 16.67
C ALA A 11 13.18 -6.52 17.04
N GLU A 12 12.05 -5.84 16.92
CA GLU A 12 10.71 -6.41 17.13
C GLU A 12 10.15 -6.98 15.83
N ALA A 13 10.57 -6.42 14.69
CA ALA A 13 10.14 -6.85 13.38
C ALA A 13 11.25 -6.63 12.34
N ALA A 14 11.22 -7.47 11.30
CA ALA A 14 12.18 -7.42 10.21
C ALA A 14 11.46 -7.75 8.88
N ILE A 15 11.82 -7.06 7.80
CA ILE A 15 11.37 -7.35 6.45
C ILE A 15 12.55 -7.38 5.48
N MET A 16 12.65 -8.46 4.71
CA MET A 16 13.68 -8.60 3.68
C MET A 16 13.36 -7.73 2.47
N ASN A 17 14.41 -7.16 1.88
CA ASN A 17 14.31 -6.53 0.57
C ASN A 17 13.94 -7.58 -0.48
N PRO A 18 13.06 -7.26 -1.46
CA PRO A 18 12.58 -8.24 -2.44
C PRO A 18 13.65 -8.74 -3.42
N VAL A 19 14.76 -8.00 -3.60
CA VAL A 19 15.76 -8.31 -4.66
C VAL A 19 17.22 -8.31 -4.17
N SER A 20 17.48 -7.91 -2.90
CA SER A 20 18.86 -7.80 -2.39
C SER A 20 18.97 -8.33 -0.95
N GLU A 21 20.21 -8.58 -0.51
CA GLU A 21 20.50 -8.99 0.87
C GLU A 21 20.45 -7.81 1.85
N VAL A 22 19.42 -7.01 1.75
CA VAL A 22 19.14 -5.87 2.64
C VAL A 22 17.94 -6.15 3.51
N LEU A 23 18.07 -5.87 4.78
CA LEU A 23 17.06 -6.10 5.80
C LEU A 23 16.65 -4.77 6.43
N ALA A 24 15.36 -4.50 6.46
CA ALA A 24 14.82 -3.43 7.28
C ALA A 24 14.41 -3.99 8.64
N LEU A 25 14.83 -3.30 9.70
CA LEU A 25 14.57 -3.66 11.09
C LEU A 25 13.80 -2.55 11.77
N ARG A 26 12.90 -2.92 12.67
CA ARG A 26 12.13 -2.00 13.50
C ARG A 26 12.21 -2.41 14.97
N SER A 27 12.41 -1.40 15.83
CA SER A 27 12.31 -1.53 17.29
C SER A 27 11.67 -0.25 17.83
N GLY A 28 10.41 -0.35 18.26
CA GLY A 28 9.60 0.81 18.63
C GLY A 28 9.49 1.81 17.46
N THR A 29 9.97 3.04 17.70
CA THR A 29 10.03 4.12 16.70
C THR A 29 11.34 4.16 15.92
N THR A 30 12.30 3.31 16.24
CA THR A 30 13.60 3.26 15.56
C THR A 30 13.58 2.27 14.41
N LEU A 31 14.03 2.72 13.26
CA LEU A 31 14.15 1.97 12.02
C LEU A 31 15.62 1.86 11.62
N GLN A 32 16.03 0.73 11.11
CA GLN A 32 17.38 0.49 10.63
C GLN A 32 17.36 -0.28 9.31
N ILE A 33 18.26 0.06 8.42
CA ILE A 33 18.57 -0.69 7.20
C ILE A 33 19.93 -1.38 7.42
N PHE A 34 19.95 -2.66 7.23
CA PHE A 34 21.13 -3.49 7.45
C PHE A 34 21.45 -4.29 6.17
N ASN A 35 22.69 -4.23 5.73
CA ASN A 35 23.19 -5.08 4.64
C ASN A 35 23.75 -6.37 5.25
N LEU A 36 23.18 -7.50 4.86
CA LEU A 36 23.55 -8.82 5.37
C LEU A 36 24.87 -9.32 4.81
N GLU A 37 25.19 -8.98 3.54
CA GLU A 37 26.44 -9.34 2.89
C GLU A 37 27.62 -8.62 3.53
N LEU A 38 27.53 -7.29 3.61
CA LEU A 38 28.56 -6.43 4.24
C LEU A 38 28.54 -6.51 5.77
N GLN A 39 27.51 -7.09 6.35
CA GLN A 39 27.31 -7.22 7.79
C GLN A 39 27.30 -5.87 8.53
N ALA A 40 26.81 -4.85 7.86
CA ALA A 40 26.86 -3.48 8.34
C ALA A 40 25.48 -2.81 8.33
N ARG A 41 25.27 -1.92 9.31
CA ARG A 41 24.14 -1.01 9.28
C ARG A 41 24.40 0.07 8.23
N MET A 42 23.51 0.16 7.26
CA MET A 42 23.59 1.16 6.19
C MET A 42 23.02 2.50 6.67
N LYS A 43 21.87 2.46 7.36
CA LYS A 43 21.11 3.66 7.68
C LYS A 43 20.24 3.45 8.91
N SER A 44 19.92 4.53 9.61
CA SER A 44 18.99 4.51 10.74
C SER A 44 18.14 5.78 10.73
N ALA A 45 16.89 5.66 11.16
CA ALA A 45 16.00 6.79 11.36
C ALA A 45 15.08 6.54 12.56
N THR A 46 14.60 7.63 13.14
CA THR A 46 13.56 7.59 14.19
C THR A 46 12.36 8.33 13.67
N VAL A 47 11.18 7.73 13.81
CA VAL A 47 9.90 8.35 13.49
C VAL A 47 9.19 8.82 14.76
N ALA A 48 8.35 9.85 14.64
CA ALA A 48 7.67 10.43 15.81
C ALA A 48 6.59 9.51 16.40
N GLU A 49 6.02 8.64 15.58
CA GLU A 49 4.93 7.74 15.96
C GLU A 49 5.30 6.29 15.67
N ALA A 50 4.65 5.35 16.38
CA ALA A 50 4.82 3.93 16.13
C ALA A 50 4.37 3.57 14.70
N VAL A 51 5.18 2.77 14.02
CA VAL A 51 4.86 2.23 12.70
C VAL A 51 3.89 1.06 12.88
N VAL A 52 2.66 1.21 12.38
CA VAL A 52 1.60 0.20 12.46
C VAL A 52 1.62 -0.77 11.28
N PHE A 53 2.15 -0.34 10.14
CA PHE A 53 2.35 -1.16 8.95
C PHE A 53 3.56 -0.66 8.17
N TRP A 54 4.29 -1.56 7.53
CA TRP A 54 5.43 -1.22 6.69
C TRP A 54 5.68 -2.29 5.65
N ARG A 55 6.19 -1.88 4.48
CA ARG A 55 6.61 -2.80 3.43
C ARG A 55 7.57 -2.14 2.45
N TRP A 56 8.33 -2.95 1.72
CA TRP A 56 9.06 -2.49 0.55
C TRP A 56 8.06 -2.17 -0.58
N THR A 57 8.15 -0.97 -1.15
CA THR A 57 7.38 -0.54 -2.33
C THR A 57 8.19 -0.67 -3.59
N SER A 58 9.51 -0.65 -3.46
CA SER A 58 10.49 -0.91 -4.51
C SER A 58 11.78 -1.43 -3.87
N PRO A 59 12.79 -1.86 -4.66
CA PRO A 59 14.10 -2.25 -4.10
C PRO A 59 14.75 -1.16 -3.25
N ASN A 60 14.47 0.10 -3.52
CA ASN A 60 15.12 1.24 -2.87
C ASN A 60 14.23 2.02 -1.91
N ASN A 61 12.94 1.66 -1.78
CA ASN A 61 12.00 2.40 -0.95
C ASN A 61 11.16 1.51 -0.05
N ILE A 62 10.99 1.96 1.19
CA ILE A 62 10.08 1.39 2.18
C ILE A 62 8.95 2.37 2.44
N ALA A 63 7.72 1.90 2.43
CA ALA A 63 6.60 2.64 2.98
C ALA A 63 6.44 2.32 4.46
N LEU A 64 6.17 3.35 5.24
CA LEU A 64 5.90 3.31 6.65
C LEU A 64 4.54 3.94 6.89
N VAL A 65 3.66 3.26 7.58
CA VAL A 65 2.35 3.78 7.97
C VAL A 65 2.32 3.96 9.48
N THR A 66 2.01 5.15 9.93
CA THR A 66 1.82 5.49 11.35
C THR A 66 0.34 5.74 11.66
N ALA A 67 0.02 6.16 12.86
CA ALA A 67 -1.35 6.54 13.20
C ALA A 67 -1.84 7.73 12.37
N SER A 68 -0.99 8.71 12.06
CA SER A 68 -1.37 9.95 11.39
C SER A 68 -1.11 9.97 9.88
N GLY A 69 -0.18 9.17 9.36
CA GLY A 69 0.23 9.32 7.96
C GLY A 69 1.02 8.18 7.36
N VAL A 70 1.31 8.36 6.09
CA VAL A 70 2.15 7.47 5.29
C VAL A 70 3.44 8.20 4.92
N PHE A 71 4.56 7.50 5.08
CA PHE A 71 5.90 8.01 4.81
C PHE A 71 6.61 7.08 3.84
N HIS A 72 7.46 7.62 2.99
CA HIS A 72 8.42 6.87 2.21
C HIS A 72 9.84 7.09 2.76
N TRP A 73 10.62 6.03 2.80
CA TRP A 73 12.01 6.06 3.23
C TRP A 73 12.89 5.36 2.21
N SER A 74 13.70 6.15 1.52
CA SER A 74 14.70 5.61 0.60
C SER A 74 15.87 5.02 1.37
N ILE A 75 16.40 3.89 0.92
CA ILE A 75 17.66 3.36 1.42
C ILE A 75 18.88 4.10 0.87
N GLU A 76 18.69 4.89 -0.18
CA GLU A 76 19.73 5.70 -0.81
C GLU A 76 19.89 7.04 -0.10
N GLY A 77 21.14 7.51 -0.03
CA GLY A 77 21.47 8.79 0.61
C GLY A 77 21.14 8.81 2.10
N GLU A 78 21.17 9.99 2.70
CA GLU A 78 21.01 10.19 4.16
C GLU A 78 19.65 10.77 4.59
N SER A 79 18.70 10.91 3.65
CA SER A 79 17.40 11.54 3.95
C SER A 79 16.58 10.69 4.92
N PRO A 80 15.91 11.31 5.91
CA PRO A 80 14.98 10.63 6.81
C PRO A 80 13.70 10.20 6.05
N PRO A 81 12.79 9.45 6.70
CA PRO A 81 11.47 9.19 6.17
C PRO A 81 10.73 10.49 5.83
N VAL A 82 10.17 10.58 4.63
CA VAL A 82 9.44 11.74 4.12
C VAL A 82 7.95 11.44 4.09
N LYS A 83 7.14 12.33 4.67
CA LYS A 83 5.69 12.20 4.66
C LYS A 83 5.15 12.36 3.24
N VAL A 84 4.32 11.40 2.82
CA VAL A 84 3.66 11.41 1.51
C VAL A 84 2.25 11.99 1.63
N PHE A 85 1.45 11.51 2.59
CA PHE A 85 0.10 12.01 2.86
C PHE A 85 -0.37 11.67 4.28
N ASP A 86 -1.43 12.36 4.71
CA ASP A 86 -2.13 12.08 5.96
C ASP A 86 -3.10 10.92 5.79
N ARG A 87 -3.19 10.03 6.79
CA ARG A 87 -4.22 8.99 6.80
C ARG A 87 -5.60 9.63 6.91
N HIS A 88 -6.51 9.20 6.04
CA HIS A 88 -7.90 9.62 6.12
C HIS A 88 -8.59 9.03 7.37
N ALA A 89 -9.56 9.77 7.92
CA ALA A 89 -10.29 9.36 9.13
C ALA A 89 -10.94 7.97 9.00
N SER A 90 -11.39 7.57 7.80
CA SER A 90 -11.94 6.22 7.54
C SER A 90 -10.93 5.08 7.70
N LEU A 91 -9.64 5.40 7.74
CA LEU A 91 -8.54 4.46 7.94
C LEU A 91 -7.81 4.70 9.27
N ALA A 92 -8.35 5.51 10.17
CA ALA A 92 -7.71 5.88 11.43
C ALA A 92 -7.97 4.85 12.54
N GLU A 93 -8.57 5.26 13.63
CA GLU A 93 -8.77 4.44 14.83
C GLU A 93 -9.62 3.19 14.57
N GLY A 94 -9.19 2.07 15.14
CA GLY A 94 -9.88 0.78 15.01
C GLY A 94 -9.70 0.08 13.65
N VAL A 95 -8.94 0.68 12.73
CA VAL A 95 -8.67 0.08 11.41
C VAL A 95 -7.30 -0.56 11.40
N GLN A 96 -7.25 -1.84 11.09
CA GLN A 96 -6.02 -2.56 10.81
C GLN A 96 -5.58 -2.28 9.37
N ILE A 97 -4.41 -1.69 9.21
CA ILE A 97 -3.80 -1.53 7.87
C ILE A 97 -3.29 -2.88 7.41
N ILE A 98 -3.73 -3.31 6.25
CA ILE A 98 -3.42 -4.62 5.68
C ILE A 98 -2.52 -4.55 4.45
N ASN A 99 -2.55 -3.43 3.72
CA ASN A 99 -1.70 -3.28 2.53
C ASN A 99 -1.46 -1.81 2.18
N TYR A 100 -0.39 -1.59 1.43
CA TYR A 100 -0.05 -0.32 0.80
C TYR A 100 0.63 -0.58 -0.53
N GLN A 101 0.24 0.13 -1.57
CA GLN A 101 0.82 -0.02 -2.91
C GLN A 101 1.10 1.34 -3.53
N VAL A 102 2.07 1.35 -4.42
CA VAL A 102 2.42 2.50 -5.27
C VAL A 102 2.26 2.04 -6.72
N SER A 103 1.67 2.87 -7.55
CA SER A 103 1.55 2.61 -8.99
C SER A 103 2.93 2.54 -9.67
N GLY A 104 3.01 1.84 -10.80
CA GLY A 104 4.28 1.65 -11.52
C GLY A 104 4.97 2.96 -11.95
N ASP A 105 4.19 4.02 -12.17
CA ASP A 105 4.71 5.38 -12.49
C ASP A 105 5.00 6.24 -11.25
N GLY A 106 4.75 5.72 -10.04
CA GLY A 106 4.97 6.42 -8.77
C GLY A 106 3.98 7.54 -8.44
N LYS A 107 2.96 7.77 -9.29
CA LYS A 107 2.04 8.92 -9.15
C LYS A 107 0.84 8.65 -8.27
N TRP A 108 0.56 7.39 -7.97
CA TRP A 108 -0.58 6.98 -7.19
C TRP A 108 -0.18 6.06 -6.05
N CYS A 109 -0.80 6.27 -4.90
CA CYS A 109 -0.64 5.45 -3.72
C CYS A 109 -2.01 4.93 -3.27
N LEU A 110 -2.07 3.66 -2.86
CA LEU A 110 -3.27 3.03 -2.32
C LEU A 110 -2.98 2.45 -0.95
N LEU A 111 -3.61 3.01 0.08
CA LEU A 111 -3.59 2.50 1.45
C LEU A 111 -4.88 1.71 1.68
N MET A 112 -4.76 0.50 2.22
CA MET A 112 -5.87 -0.42 2.46
C MET A 112 -5.94 -0.80 3.92
N GLY A 113 -7.13 -0.79 4.48
CA GLY A 113 -7.37 -1.19 5.85
C GLY A 113 -8.72 -1.87 6.03
N ILE A 114 -8.84 -2.68 7.06
CA ILE A 114 -10.04 -3.39 7.44
C ILE A 114 -10.38 -3.11 8.90
N LYS A 115 -11.67 -3.17 9.22
CA LYS A 115 -12.16 -3.10 10.60
C LYS A 115 -13.31 -4.07 10.81
N ALA A 116 -13.55 -4.44 12.05
CA ALA A 116 -14.75 -5.18 12.41
C ALA A 116 -16.00 -4.30 12.17
N GLY A 117 -16.92 -4.81 11.39
CA GLY A 117 -18.22 -4.23 11.11
C GLY A 117 -19.32 -4.85 11.96
N ALA A 118 -20.56 -4.45 11.73
CA ALA A 118 -21.72 -4.99 12.41
C ALA A 118 -21.96 -6.47 12.04
N GLY A 119 -22.44 -7.27 12.99
CA GLY A 119 -22.80 -8.68 12.74
C GLY A 119 -21.61 -9.60 12.44
N GLY A 120 -20.40 -9.27 12.87
CA GLY A 120 -19.19 -10.10 12.60
C GLY A 120 -18.62 -9.95 11.20
N MET A 121 -19.06 -8.94 10.47
CA MET A 121 -18.55 -8.60 9.14
C MET A 121 -17.21 -7.89 9.20
N ILE A 122 -16.54 -7.81 8.07
CA ILE A 122 -15.33 -7.04 7.90
C ILE A 122 -15.61 -5.90 6.91
N ASP A 123 -15.47 -4.67 7.37
CA ASP A 123 -15.54 -3.49 6.50
C ASP A 123 -14.15 -3.18 5.94
N GLY A 124 -14.05 -3.06 4.62
CA GLY A 124 -12.84 -2.66 3.92
C GLY A 124 -12.89 -1.19 3.50
N ASN A 125 -11.86 -0.43 3.83
CA ASN A 125 -11.69 0.96 3.41
C ASN A 125 -10.34 1.15 2.73
N MET A 126 -10.31 1.99 1.71
CA MET A 126 -9.11 2.32 0.98
C MET A 126 -8.99 3.83 0.79
N GLN A 127 -7.77 4.32 0.80
CA GLN A 127 -7.44 5.70 0.46
C GLN A 127 -6.54 5.69 -0.76
N LEU A 128 -7.08 6.16 -1.87
CA LEU A 128 -6.32 6.45 -3.08
C LEU A 128 -5.79 7.87 -3.02
N TYR A 129 -4.48 8.04 -3.17
CA TYR A 129 -3.81 9.33 -3.13
C TYR A 129 -3.08 9.61 -4.43
N SER A 130 -3.28 10.81 -5.00
CA SER A 130 -2.49 11.33 -6.12
C SER A 130 -1.31 12.13 -5.59
N VAL A 131 -0.10 11.70 -5.95
CA VAL A 131 1.13 12.38 -5.56
C VAL A 131 1.24 13.76 -6.23
N ASP A 132 0.92 13.83 -7.52
CA ASP A 132 1.02 15.06 -8.30
C ASP A 132 0.00 16.11 -7.86
N LYS A 133 -1.25 15.70 -7.63
CA LYS A 133 -2.35 16.60 -7.27
C LYS A 133 -2.48 16.83 -5.76
N ARG A 134 -1.82 16.00 -4.93
CA ARG A 134 -1.88 16.03 -3.46
C ARG A 134 -3.29 15.94 -2.90
N VAL A 135 -4.11 15.09 -3.51
CA VAL A 135 -5.50 14.86 -3.09
C VAL A 135 -5.77 13.39 -2.87
N SER A 136 -6.71 13.10 -1.96
CA SER A 136 -7.16 11.75 -1.64
C SER A 136 -8.59 11.52 -2.07
N GLN A 137 -8.87 10.28 -2.46
CA GLN A 137 -10.22 9.75 -2.61
C GLN A 137 -10.38 8.51 -1.73
N VAL A 138 -11.47 8.45 -0.97
CA VAL A 138 -11.81 7.25 -0.18
C VAL A 138 -12.66 6.33 -1.04
N LEU A 139 -12.33 5.05 -1.00
CA LEU A 139 -13.03 3.97 -1.67
C LEU A 139 -13.41 2.91 -0.63
N GLN A 140 -14.53 2.24 -0.86
CA GLN A 140 -14.88 1.03 -0.11
C GLN A 140 -14.39 -0.19 -0.88
N GLY A 141 -13.68 -1.07 -0.20
CA GLY A 141 -13.13 -2.28 -0.78
C GLY A 141 -12.13 -2.96 0.15
N HIS A 142 -11.92 -4.24 -0.07
CA HIS A 142 -11.11 -5.10 0.80
C HIS A 142 -9.71 -5.32 0.25
N THR A 143 -9.57 -5.30 -1.07
CA THR A 143 -8.29 -5.45 -1.76
C THR A 143 -8.27 -4.64 -3.04
N GLY A 144 -7.08 -4.28 -3.50
CA GLY A 144 -6.91 -3.54 -4.74
C GLY A 144 -5.49 -3.64 -5.28
N VAL A 145 -5.34 -3.48 -6.58
CA VAL A 145 -4.06 -3.55 -7.29
C VAL A 145 -4.03 -2.56 -8.44
N PHE A 146 -2.89 -1.91 -8.63
CA PHE A 146 -2.62 -1.15 -9.84
C PHE A 146 -2.16 -2.07 -10.96
N THR A 147 -2.68 -1.83 -12.17
CA THR A 147 -2.23 -2.49 -13.39
C THR A 147 -2.35 -1.54 -14.58
N THR A 148 -1.87 -1.98 -15.72
CA THR A 148 -1.95 -1.22 -16.97
C THR A 148 -2.75 -2.03 -17.98
N ILE A 149 -3.69 -1.39 -18.65
CA ILE A 149 -4.47 -1.99 -19.72
C ILE A 149 -4.24 -1.22 -21.01
N GLN A 150 -4.45 -1.89 -22.14
CA GLN A 150 -4.47 -1.26 -23.46
C GLN A 150 -5.93 -1.14 -23.92
N PRO A 151 -6.57 0.04 -23.76
CA PRO A 151 -7.94 0.22 -24.23
C PRO A 151 -8.01 0.16 -25.76
N GLU A 152 -9.07 -0.44 -26.28
CA GLU A 152 -9.33 -0.47 -27.72
C GLU A 152 -9.44 0.95 -28.30
N GLY A 153 -8.78 1.19 -29.42
CA GLY A 153 -8.78 2.50 -30.10
C GLY A 153 -7.92 3.59 -29.46
N ARG A 154 -7.13 3.27 -28.43
CA ARG A 154 -6.15 4.20 -27.83
C ARG A 154 -4.72 3.78 -28.15
N ALA A 155 -3.86 4.75 -28.49
CA ALA A 155 -2.45 4.50 -28.72
C ALA A 155 -1.69 4.23 -27.41
N ASP A 156 -2.05 4.94 -26.34
CA ASP A 156 -1.36 4.88 -25.06
C ASP A 156 -2.07 3.92 -24.09
N PRO A 157 -1.30 3.13 -23.32
CA PRO A 157 -1.86 2.30 -22.26
C PRO A 157 -2.46 3.17 -21.15
N ALA A 158 -3.50 2.67 -20.52
CA ALA A 158 -4.15 3.31 -19.39
C ALA A 158 -3.76 2.62 -18.09
N GLN A 159 -3.36 3.41 -17.09
CA GLN A 159 -3.19 2.90 -15.74
C GLN A 159 -4.54 2.80 -15.05
N VAL A 160 -4.82 1.65 -14.47
CA VAL A 160 -6.06 1.37 -13.76
C VAL A 160 -5.80 0.87 -12.35
N LEU A 161 -6.73 1.17 -11.46
CA LEU A 161 -6.89 0.52 -10.18
C LEU A 161 -8.05 -0.47 -10.31
N CYS A 162 -7.75 -1.75 -10.08
CA CYS A 162 -8.75 -2.80 -9.89
C CYS A 162 -8.91 -3.05 -8.41
N PHE A 163 -10.16 -3.10 -7.90
CA PHE A 163 -10.41 -3.36 -6.49
C PHE A 163 -11.72 -4.13 -6.29
N GLU A 164 -11.79 -4.84 -5.19
CA GLU A 164 -12.92 -5.69 -4.83
C GLU A 164 -13.65 -5.15 -3.61
N GLU A 165 -14.98 -5.19 -3.66
CA GLU A 165 -15.87 -5.02 -2.54
C GLU A 165 -16.66 -6.32 -2.32
N LYS A 166 -16.54 -6.90 -1.12
CA LYS A 166 -17.30 -8.08 -0.70
C LYS A 166 -18.27 -7.68 0.39
N LYS A 167 -19.56 -7.94 0.15
CA LYS A 167 -20.64 -7.73 1.13
C LYS A 167 -21.29 -9.06 1.47
N PRO A 168 -21.79 -9.24 2.71
CA PRO A 168 -22.54 -10.43 3.07
C PRO A 168 -23.75 -10.60 2.16
N ASP A 169 -24.07 -11.82 1.84
CA ASP A 169 -25.24 -12.21 1.04
C ASP A 169 -25.33 -11.54 -0.35
N GLN A 170 -24.22 -10.97 -0.82
CA GLN A 170 -24.09 -10.42 -2.17
C GLN A 170 -22.87 -11.02 -2.86
N PRO A 171 -22.96 -11.24 -4.19
CA PRO A 171 -21.77 -11.62 -4.94
C PRO A 171 -20.71 -10.51 -4.84
N PRO A 172 -19.41 -10.88 -4.81
CA PRO A 172 -18.34 -9.91 -4.82
C PRO A 172 -18.42 -9.02 -6.07
N LYS A 173 -18.04 -7.76 -5.91
CA LYS A 173 -18.02 -6.79 -7.00
C LYS A 173 -16.59 -6.39 -7.30
N LEU A 174 -16.18 -6.59 -8.55
CA LEU A 174 -14.93 -6.08 -9.07
C LEU A 174 -15.16 -4.69 -9.66
N PHE A 175 -14.35 -3.75 -9.25
CA PHE A 175 -14.34 -2.39 -9.76
C PHE A 175 -13.06 -2.14 -10.55
N VAL A 176 -13.16 -1.49 -11.68
CA VAL A 176 -12.03 -1.02 -12.48
C VAL A 176 -12.14 0.48 -12.66
N MET A 177 -11.08 1.20 -12.31
CA MET A 177 -11.06 2.63 -12.34
C MET A 177 -9.79 3.13 -13.02
N GLU A 178 -9.91 3.86 -14.14
CA GLU A 178 -8.76 4.51 -14.76
C GLU A 178 -8.24 5.62 -13.85
N VAL A 179 -6.96 5.58 -13.50
CA VAL A 179 -6.31 6.60 -12.71
C VAL A 179 -5.50 7.53 -13.60
N GLY A 180 -5.51 8.84 -13.29
CA GLY A 180 -4.76 9.84 -14.06
C GLY A 180 -5.57 10.57 -15.14
N ARG A 181 -6.76 10.10 -15.50
CA ARG A 181 -7.62 10.79 -16.46
C ARG A 181 -8.45 11.87 -15.77
N GLU A 182 -8.40 13.10 -16.27
CA GLU A 182 -9.33 14.15 -15.83
C GLU A 182 -10.70 13.93 -16.44
N VAL A 183 -11.72 13.77 -15.59
CA VAL A 183 -13.09 13.53 -16.03
C VAL A 183 -13.82 14.85 -16.34
N LYS A 184 -13.45 15.94 -15.67
CA LYS A 184 -13.89 17.32 -15.90
C LYS A 184 -12.87 18.28 -15.27
N GLU A 185 -12.72 19.44 -15.89
CA GLU A 185 -11.87 20.52 -15.35
C GLU A 185 -12.25 20.83 -13.89
N GLY A 186 -11.31 20.66 -12.97
CA GLY A 186 -11.51 20.92 -11.53
C GLY A 186 -12.13 19.80 -10.71
N THR A 187 -12.56 18.67 -11.27
CA THR A 187 -13.07 17.53 -10.49
C THR A 187 -12.10 16.34 -10.53
N PHE A 188 -11.63 15.94 -9.34
CA PHE A 188 -10.70 14.83 -9.18
C PHE A 188 -11.41 13.50 -8.83
N ARG A 189 -12.72 13.46 -8.82
CA ARG A 189 -13.45 12.25 -8.42
C ARG A 189 -13.48 11.25 -9.56
N LEU A 190 -12.64 10.22 -9.46
CA LEU A 190 -12.61 9.09 -10.37
C LEU A 190 -13.83 8.19 -10.13
N GLN A 191 -14.45 7.73 -11.20
CA GLN A 191 -15.61 6.85 -11.14
C GLN A 191 -15.21 5.44 -11.57
N PRO A 192 -15.40 4.42 -10.73
CA PRO A 192 -15.13 3.04 -11.11
C PRO A 192 -16.24 2.49 -12.03
N VAL A 193 -15.84 1.59 -12.91
CA VAL A 193 -16.74 0.71 -13.65
C VAL A 193 -16.89 -0.59 -12.86
N VAL A 194 -18.13 -1.03 -12.67
CA VAL A 194 -18.41 -2.31 -12.00
C VAL A 194 -18.39 -3.42 -13.04
N ILE A 195 -17.58 -4.44 -12.80
CA ILE A 195 -17.56 -5.67 -13.58
C ILE A 195 -18.27 -6.74 -12.76
N PRO A 196 -19.38 -7.31 -13.24
CA PRO A 196 -20.04 -8.40 -12.54
C PRO A 196 -19.12 -9.63 -12.54
N VAL A 197 -18.94 -10.22 -11.35
CA VAL A 197 -18.22 -11.49 -11.21
C VAL A 197 -19.21 -12.62 -11.48
N PRO A 198 -18.92 -13.54 -12.41
CA PRO A 198 -19.78 -14.71 -12.67
C PRO A 198 -19.99 -15.53 -11.39
N ALA A 199 -21.20 -16.08 -11.22
CA ALA A 199 -21.58 -16.80 -10.00
C ALA A 199 -20.70 -18.04 -9.74
N ASP A 200 -20.23 -18.69 -10.78
CA ASP A 200 -19.32 -19.84 -10.73
C ASP A 200 -17.89 -19.44 -10.30
N ALA A 201 -17.46 -18.24 -10.66
CA ALA A 201 -16.17 -17.71 -10.24
C ALA A 201 -16.21 -17.04 -8.84
N ALA A 202 -17.39 -16.71 -8.34
CA ALA A 202 -17.53 -16.01 -7.05
C ALA A 202 -17.07 -16.83 -5.84
N ALA A 203 -17.05 -18.17 -5.95
CA ALA A 203 -16.57 -19.08 -4.89
C ALA A 203 -15.05 -19.06 -4.75
N ASP A 204 -14.31 -18.71 -5.81
CA ASP A 204 -12.84 -18.70 -5.84
C ASP A 204 -12.25 -17.32 -5.51
N PHE A 205 -13.09 -16.30 -5.31
CA PHE A 205 -12.66 -14.99 -4.84
C PHE A 205 -12.34 -15.04 -3.34
N PRO A 206 -11.13 -14.61 -2.96
CA PRO A 206 -10.64 -14.64 -1.58
C PRO A 206 -11.43 -13.72 -0.63
#